data_1a4e596bb5d90ae02aa574df6dfe658d
#
_entry.id   1a4e596bb5d90ae02aa574df6dfe658d
#
_cell.length_a   1.000
_cell.length_b   1.000
_cell.length_c   1.000
_cell.angle_alpha   90.00
_cell.angle_beta   90.00
_cell.angle_gamma   90.00
#
_symmetry.space_group_name_H-M   'P 1'
#
loop_
_entity.id
_entity.type
_entity.pdbx_description
1 polymer ?
#
loop_
_entity_poly.entity_id
_entity_poly.type
_entity_poly.pdbx_seq_one_letter_code
_entity_poly.pdbx_strand_id
1 'polypeptide(L)'
;MFRYIYGCFNFFQQKGTTTMRRTRRNLIALLLTLAMILSLTACGSKKEDTSAPATESPSAEAPAETPAETPALTQIRVGMECAYAPNNWQEDTASELNVPIENLPGFYADGNDVQIARHIAEQLGAELVIVKLGWSGLIEALNQGQIDMIIAGMGDTEERRQAINFSQPYKATEYGLMVNGDSPFANATTLAEFSGASVLGQKDTMLDTVIDQIPGVNHLPAVDSIPNQIARLEQKTCDAIVVNMENTPGYLATNPTFKVIELAEGEKFELGFNGSCVGLRKSDTELLDQVNAALDLLSEADRAEILAGANERQPK
;
A
#
# COMPACT_ATOMS: atom_id res chain seq x y z
N MET A 1 -45.71 43.03 15.90
CA MET A 1 -47.03 42.61 16.43
C MET A 1 -47.11 41.10 16.43
N PHE A 2 -47.31 40.50 17.61
CA PHE A 2 -47.63 39.06 17.92
C PHE A 2 -46.53 38.01 17.63
N ARG A 3 -45.82 37.58 18.63
CA ARG A 3 -45.99 36.62 19.80
C ARG A 3 -45.62 35.20 19.37
N TYR A 4 -44.49 34.68 19.86
CA TYR A 4 -44.25 33.92 21.12
C TYR A 4 -45.18 32.73 21.33
N ILE A 5 -44.59 31.60 21.62
CA ILE A 5 -44.90 30.61 22.69
C ILE A 5 -45.01 29.13 22.20
N TYR A 6 -44.36 28.32 23.01
CA TYR A 6 -44.46 26.89 23.34
C TYR A 6 -43.61 25.92 22.50
N GLY A 7 -42.85 25.07 23.10
CA GLY A 7 -42.70 24.69 24.52
C GLY A 7 -41.68 23.60 24.67
N CYS A 8 -40.98 23.66 25.78
CA CYS A 8 -40.32 22.55 26.42
C CYS A 8 -41.29 21.40 26.68
N PHE A 9 -40.92 20.18 26.38
CA PHE A 9 -41.20 18.95 27.14
C PHE A 9 -40.71 17.73 26.33
N ASN A 10 -39.64 17.10 26.75
CA ASN A 10 -39.56 15.72 27.15
C ASN A 10 -38.10 15.28 27.29
N PHE A 11 -37.61 15.57 28.46
CA PHE A 11 -36.52 14.89 29.07
C PHE A 11 -37.15 13.93 30.08
N PHE A 12 -37.25 12.64 29.77
CA PHE A 12 -37.28 11.51 30.70
C PHE A 12 -37.69 10.22 29.98
N GLN A 13 -36.90 9.19 30.20
CA GLN A 13 -37.05 7.76 29.91
C GLN A 13 -36.21 7.24 28.75
N GLN A 14 -35.05 6.81 29.11
CA GLN A 14 -34.56 5.46 28.77
C GLN A 14 -33.27 5.16 29.56
N LYS A 15 -33.40 4.85 30.83
CA LYS A 15 -32.46 4.01 31.58
C LYS A 15 -33.18 2.69 31.86
N GLY A 16 -32.79 1.58 31.20
CA GLY A 16 -33.31 0.29 31.57
C GLY A 16 -33.35 -0.79 30.50
N THR A 17 -32.26 -1.04 29.74
CA THR A 17 -32.21 -2.26 28.92
C THR A 17 -30.78 -2.81 28.67
N THR A 18 -29.75 -2.33 29.38
CA THR A 18 -28.36 -2.74 29.11
C THR A 18 -27.87 -3.86 30.05
N THR A 19 -28.62 -4.24 31.08
CA THR A 19 -28.18 -5.20 32.09
C THR A 19 -28.58 -6.66 31.80
N MET A 20 -29.57 -6.89 30.94
CA MET A 20 -30.06 -8.27 30.66
C MET A 20 -29.34 -9.01 29.51
N ARG A 21 -28.54 -8.33 28.71
CA ARG A 21 -27.79 -8.98 27.62
C ARG A 21 -26.41 -9.54 28.03
N ARG A 22 -25.84 -9.08 29.14
CA ARG A 22 -24.54 -9.56 29.62
C ARG A 22 -24.61 -10.92 30.32
N THR A 23 -25.70 -11.22 31.00
CA THR A 23 -25.86 -12.47 31.76
C THR A 23 -26.11 -13.69 30.88
N ARG A 24 -26.75 -13.55 29.73
CA ARG A 24 -26.97 -14.67 28.78
C ARG A 24 -25.71 -15.07 28.00
N ARG A 25 -24.77 -14.19 27.75
CA ARG A 25 -23.50 -14.51 27.06
C ARG A 25 -22.53 -15.30 27.93
N ASN A 26 -22.55 -15.11 29.23
CA ASN A 26 -21.64 -15.80 30.15
C ASN A 26 -22.11 -17.23 30.51
N LEU A 27 -23.41 -17.54 30.34
CA LEU A 27 -23.94 -18.88 30.56
C LEU A 27 -23.70 -19.84 29.36
N ILE A 28 -23.58 -19.31 28.15
CA ILE A 28 -23.28 -20.12 26.94
C ILE A 28 -21.79 -20.43 26.86
N ALA A 29 -20.91 -19.60 27.38
CA ALA A 29 -19.46 -19.85 27.43
C ALA A 29 -19.09 -20.93 28.47
N LEU A 30 -19.90 -21.15 29.53
CA LEU A 30 -19.62 -22.15 30.59
C LEU A 30 -20.06 -23.58 30.22
N LEU A 31 -20.94 -23.74 29.23
CA LEU A 31 -21.44 -25.04 28.78
C LEU A 31 -20.60 -25.67 27.65
N LEU A 32 -19.71 -24.89 27.00
CA LEU A 32 -18.82 -25.37 25.93
C LEU A 32 -17.45 -25.86 26.44
N THR A 33 -17.08 -25.61 27.69
CA THR A 33 -15.80 -26.04 28.26
C THR A 33 -15.87 -27.39 29.00
N LEU A 34 -17.07 -28.00 29.15
CA LEU A 34 -17.22 -29.27 29.87
C LEU A 34 -17.31 -30.52 28.97
N ALA A 35 -17.20 -30.38 27.64
CA ALA A 35 -17.33 -31.48 26.69
C ALA A 35 -15.99 -32.01 26.13
N MET A 36 -14.82 -31.55 26.61
CA MET A 36 -13.49 -31.94 26.08
C MET A 36 -12.60 -32.74 27.06
N ILE A 37 -13.14 -33.32 28.12
CA ILE A 37 -12.34 -34.11 29.06
C ILE A 37 -12.96 -35.51 29.23
N LEU A 38 -13.05 -36.28 28.14
CA LEU A 38 -13.34 -37.73 28.26
C LEU A 38 -12.94 -38.46 26.96
N SER A 39 -11.62 -38.63 26.74
CA SER A 39 -11.13 -39.69 25.85
C SER A 39 -9.62 -39.88 25.95
N LEU A 40 -9.16 -40.40 27.08
CA LEU A 40 -7.80 -40.92 27.26
C LEU A 40 -7.84 -42.00 28.33
N THR A 41 -8.18 -43.25 27.95
CA THR A 41 -7.77 -44.48 28.69
C THR A 41 -8.04 -45.73 27.86
N ALA A 42 -6.95 -46.41 27.44
CA ALA A 42 -6.81 -47.86 27.34
C ALA A 42 -5.45 -48.12 26.65
N CYS A 43 -4.38 -48.33 27.33
CA CYS A 43 -3.92 -49.51 28.09
C CYS A 43 -3.72 -50.76 27.23
N GLY A 44 -2.47 -51.26 27.26
CA GLY A 44 -2.22 -52.66 26.92
C GLY A 44 -0.80 -53.01 26.54
N SER A 45 0.04 -53.25 27.52
CA SER A 45 1.38 -53.88 27.40
C SER A 45 1.32 -55.30 26.85
N LYS A 46 2.35 -55.71 26.06
CA LYS A 46 3.04 -56.98 26.29
C LYS A 46 4.39 -57.01 25.61
N LYS A 47 5.42 -57.22 26.41
CA LYS A 47 6.76 -57.67 25.99
C LYS A 47 6.70 -59.15 25.60
N GLU A 48 7.44 -59.51 24.58
CA GLU A 48 8.20 -60.77 24.59
C GLU A 48 9.47 -60.63 23.70
N ASP A 49 10.57 -61.00 24.32
CA ASP A 49 11.92 -61.18 23.78
C ASP A 49 11.98 -62.34 22.81
N THR A 50 12.72 -62.25 21.73
CA THR A 50 13.57 -63.35 21.23
C THR A 50 14.62 -62.81 20.23
N SER A 51 15.86 -63.24 20.46
CA SER A 51 17.12 -62.95 19.82
C SER A 51 17.24 -63.34 18.35
N ALA A 52 17.98 -62.54 17.63
CA ALA A 52 18.87 -62.58 16.44
C ALA A 52 18.97 -63.88 15.61
N PRO A 53 19.44 -63.86 14.33
CA PRO A 53 20.74 -63.27 13.91
C PRO A 53 20.71 -62.47 12.59
N ALA A 54 21.80 -61.73 12.38
CA ALA A 54 22.12 -60.90 11.27
C ALA A 54 22.13 -61.60 9.90
N THR A 55 21.59 -60.90 8.88
CA THR A 55 21.91 -61.19 7.49
C THR A 55 22.06 -59.82 6.80
N GLU A 56 23.25 -59.61 6.26
CA GLU A 56 23.61 -58.46 5.40
C GLU A 56 22.66 -58.42 4.20
N SER A 57 22.18 -57.25 3.90
CA SER A 57 21.44 -56.96 2.65
C SER A 57 21.93 -55.66 2.04
N PRO A 58 22.08 -55.55 0.72
CA PRO A 58 22.89 -54.55 0.07
C PRO A 58 22.20 -53.19 0.12
N SER A 59 23.04 -52.17 0.24
CA SER A 59 22.70 -50.75 0.11
C SER A 59 21.91 -50.51 -1.16
N ALA A 60 20.61 -50.24 -1.02
CA ALA A 60 19.82 -49.66 -2.08
C ALA A 60 20.09 -48.12 -2.08
N GLU A 61 20.72 -47.68 -3.12
CA GLU A 61 20.85 -46.29 -3.49
C GLU A 61 19.48 -45.64 -3.52
N ALA A 62 19.23 -44.66 -2.65
CA ALA A 62 18.01 -43.87 -2.66
C ALA A 62 17.88 -43.15 -4.00
N PRO A 63 16.71 -43.12 -4.66
CA PRO A 63 16.52 -42.30 -5.83
C PRO A 63 16.75 -40.85 -5.46
N ALA A 64 17.57 -40.13 -6.25
CA ALA A 64 17.73 -38.69 -6.16
C ALA A 64 16.33 -38.06 -6.27
N GLU A 65 15.89 -37.37 -5.22
CA GLU A 65 14.67 -36.55 -5.27
C GLU A 65 14.88 -35.51 -6.38
N THR A 66 14.13 -35.64 -7.45
CA THR A 66 13.95 -34.57 -8.44
C THR A 66 13.46 -33.35 -7.68
N PRO A 67 14.05 -32.15 -7.84
CA PRO A 67 13.50 -30.95 -7.23
C PRO A 67 12.03 -30.85 -7.62
N ALA A 68 11.14 -30.71 -6.64
CA ALA A 68 9.73 -30.47 -6.88
C ALA A 68 9.66 -29.15 -7.70
N GLU A 69 9.19 -29.23 -8.93
CA GLU A 69 8.87 -28.03 -9.70
C GLU A 69 7.84 -27.23 -8.89
N THR A 70 8.23 -26.03 -8.47
CA THR A 70 7.32 -25.05 -7.88
C THR A 70 6.17 -24.85 -8.86
N PRO A 71 4.88 -24.98 -8.47
CA PRO A 71 3.77 -24.79 -9.39
C PRO A 71 3.90 -23.40 -10.03
N ALA A 72 3.92 -23.35 -11.36
CA ALA A 72 3.98 -22.08 -12.09
C ALA A 72 2.82 -21.18 -11.63
N LEU A 73 3.12 -19.93 -11.24
CA LEU A 73 2.12 -18.94 -10.88
C LEU A 73 1.24 -18.70 -12.10
N THR A 74 -0.03 -19.08 -12.05
CA THR A 74 -0.97 -18.86 -13.15
C THR A 74 -1.51 -17.45 -13.16
N GLN A 75 -1.51 -16.78 -12.01
CA GLN A 75 -2.04 -15.43 -11.82
C GLN A 75 -1.23 -14.72 -10.73
N ILE A 76 -1.02 -13.41 -10.88
CA ILE A 76 -0.39 -12.54 -9.90
C ILE A 76 -1.30 -11.36 -9.57
N ARG A 77 -1.63 -11.19 -8.30
CA ARG A 77 -2.55 -10.16 -7.79
C ARG A 77 -1.76 -8.98 -7.27
N VAL A 78 -1.92 -7.82 -7.90
CA VAL A 78 -1.19 -6.59 -7.56
C VAL A 78 -2.13 -5.58 -6.92
N GLY A 79 -1.81 -5.14 -5.70
CA GLY A 79 -2.53 -4.11 -4.97
C GLY A 79 -2.00 -2.71 -5.28
N MET A 80 -2.93 -1.78 -5.56
CA MET A 80 -2.66 -0.35 -5.74
C MET A 80 -3.91 0.49 -5.45
N GLU A 81 -3.74 1.82 -5.29
CA GLU A 81 -4.86 2.73 -4.98
C GLU A 81 -5.77 3.01 -6.18
N CYS A 82 -5.23 2.98 -7.40
CA CYS A 82 -5.88 3.45 -8.62
C CYS A 82 -6.43 4.88 -8.49
N ALA A 83 -5.71 5.74 -7.77
CA ALA A 83 -6.05 7.15 -7.49
C ALA A 83 -4.81 8.04 -7.38
N TYR A 84 -3.68 7.61 -7.91
CA TYR A 84 -2.38 8.26 -7.80
C TYR A 84 -1.73 8.43 -9.18
N ALA A 85 -2.34 9.25 -10.04
CA ALA A 85 -1.77 9.58 -11.35
C ALA A 85 -0.44 10.38 -11.20
N PRO A 86 0.55 10.16 -12.06
CA PRO A 86 0.62 9.25 -13.20
C PRO A 86 1.08 7.83 -12.83
N ASN A 87 1.20 7.49 -11.55
CA ASN A 87 1.67 6.17 -11.11
C ASN A 87 0.60 5.10 -11.35
N ASN A 88 -0.61 5.30 -10.82
CA ASN A 88 -1.73 4.41 -11.02
C ASN A 88 -3.05 5.17 -10.87
N TRP A 89 -3.96 5.05 -11.83
CA TRP A 89 -5.28 5.69 -11.79
C TRP A 89 -6.35 4.80 -12.42
N GLN A 90 -7.61 5.14 -12.17
CA GLN A 90 -8.78 4.42 -12.65
C GLN A 90 -9.32 5.07 -13.93
N GLU A 91 -9.67 4.23 -14.91
CA GLU A 91 -10.33 4.57 -16.17
C GLU A 91 -11.67 3.84 -16.29
N ASP A 92 -12.63 4.42 -16.99
CA ASP A 92 -13.94 3.80 -17.31
C ASP A 92 -13.98 3.18 -18.73
N THR A 93 -12.93 3.34 -19.50
CA THR A 93 -12.83 2.88 -20.89
C THR A 93 -11.63 1.95 -21.04
N ALA A 94 -11.86 0.76 -21.64
CA ALA A 94 -10.80 -0.20 -21.91
C ALA A 94 -9.82 0.31 -22.98
N SER A 95 -8.54 0.00 -22.81
CA SER A 95 -7.47 0.25 -23.78
C SER A 95 -6.50 -0.93 -23.82
N GLU A 96 -5.55 -0.93 -24.76
CA GLU A 96 -4.49 -1.94 -24.83
C GLU A 96 -3.48 -1.80 -23.67
N LEU A 97 -3.43 -0.65 -23.01
CA LEU A 97 -2.44 -0.32 -21.98
C LEU A 97 -2.98 -0.49 -20.57
N ASN A 98 -4.30 -0.40 -20.37
CA ASN A 98 -4.88 -0.57 -19.05
C ASN A 98 -5.28 -2.02 -18.75
N VAL A 99 -5.54 -2.32 -17.47
CA VAL A 99 -5.87 -3.66 -16.96
C VAL A 99 -7.17 -3.58 -16.17
N PRO A 100 -8.13 -4.52 -16.35
CA PRO A 100 -9.34 -4.55 -15.55
C PRO A 100 -9.04 -4.56 -14.04
N ILE A 101 -9.81 -3.80 -13.27
CA ILE A 101 -9.76 -3.83 -11.81
C ILE A 101 -10.72 -4.92 -11.32
N GLU A 102 -10.19 -5.99 -10.72
CA GLU A 102 -10.95 -7.18 -10.35
C GLU A 102 -12.14 -6.86 -9.42
N ASN A 103 -11.89 -6.09 -8.38
CA ASN A 103 -12.89 -5.73 -7.38
C ASN A 103 -13.70 -4.48 -7.71
N LEU A 104 -13.58 -3.96 -8.95
CA LEU A 104 -14.36 -2.84 -9.46
C LEU A 104 -14.76 -3.07 -10.94
N PRO A 105 -15.76 -3.94 -11.21
CA PRO A 105 -16.17 -4.30 -12.56
C PRO A 105 -16.55 -3.09 -13.42
N GLY A 106 -16.05 -3.07 -14.66
CA GLY A 106 -16.29 -1.99 -15.62
C GLY A 106 -15.27 -0.84 -15.52
N PHE A 107 -14.29 -0.96 -14.63
CA PHE A 107 -13.19 -0.02 -14.53
C PHE A 107 -11.84 -0.69 -14.74
N TYR A 108 -10.87 0.11 -15.14
CA TYR A 108 -9.53 -0.33 -15.54
C TYR A 108 -8.49 0.52 -14.83
N ALA A 109 -7.34 -0.05 -14.55
CA ALA A 109 -6.19 0.66 -14.01
C ALA A 109 -5.17 0.95 -15.12
N ASP A 110 -4.67 2.18 -15.21
CA ASP A 110 -3.53 2.57 -16.05
C ASP A 110 -2.50 3.34 -15.20
N GLY A 111 -1.31 3.51 -15.72
CA GLY A 111 -0.23 4.26 -15.08
C GLY A 111 1.11 3.57 -15.11
N ASN A 112 2.13 4.28 -14.62
CA ASN A 112 3.49 3.76 -14.53
C ASN A 112 3.55 2.43 -13.77
N ASP A 113 2.91 2.35 -12.61
CA ASP A 113 2.91 1.15 -11.76
C ASP A 113 2.20 -0.03 -12.43
N VAL A 114 1.16 0.25 -13.23
CA VAL A 114 0.46 -0.77 -14.01
C VAL A 114 1.35 -1.34 -15.11
N GLN A 115 2.14 -0.52 -15.80
CA GLN A 115 3.07 -1.00 -16.83
C GLN A 115 4.24 -1.80 -16.21
N ILE A 116 4.74 -1.38 -15.06
CA ILE A 116 5.73 -2.17 -14.28
C ILE A 116 5.13 -3.52 -13.86
N ALA A 117 3.88 -3.53 -13.36
CA ALA A 117 3.17 -4.76 -12.99
C ALA A 117 2.98 -5.70 -14.18
N ARG A 118 2.61 -5.17 -15.36
CA ARG A 118 2.48 -5.95 -16.61
C ARG A 118 3.80 -6.58 -17.01
N HIS A 119 4.88 -5.81 -16.99
CA HIS A 119 6.20 -6.33 -17.31
C HIS A 119 6.59 -7.48 -16.36
N ILE A 120 6.43 -7.29 -15.04
CA ILE A 120 6.74 -8.34 -14.05
C ILE A 120 5.88 -9.58 -14.30
N ALA A 121 4.56 -9.44 -14.47
CA ALA A 121 3.65 -10.56 -14.71
C ALA A 121 4.01 -11.33 -15.99
N GLU A 122 4.38 -10.63 -17.07
CA GLU A 122 4.82 -11.23 -18.32
C GLU A 122 6.11 -12.05 -18.13
N GLN A 123 7.09 -11.53 -17.39
CA GLN A 123 8.34 -12.26 -17.10
C GLN A 123 8.10 -13.48 -16.20
N LEU A 124 7.10 -13.43 -15.32
CA LEU A 124 6.67 -14.55 -14.48
C LEU A 124 5.81 -15.58 -15.25
N GLY A 125 5.37 -15.27 -16.46
CA GLY A 125 4.43 -16.10 -17.21
C GLY A 125 3.03 -16.19 -16.58
N ALA A 126 2.64 -15.18 -15.80
CA ALA A 126 1.40 -15.13 -15.02
C ALA A 126 0.40 -14.09 -15.59
N GLU A 127 -0.89 -14.35 -15.41
CA GLU A 127 -1.93 -13.36 -15.67
C GLU A 127 -1.90 -12.25 -14.61
N LEU A 128 -1.85 -10.98 -15.05
CA LEU A 128 -1.91 -9.83 -14.15
C LEU A 128 -3.35 -9.56 -13.70
N VAL A 129 -3.55 -9.47 -12.38
CA VAL A 129 -4.80 -9.05 -11.76
C VAL A 129 -4.56 -7.82 -10.90
N ILE A 130 -5.27 -6.73 -11.18
CA ILE A 130 -5.19 -5.51 -10.37
C ILE A 130 -6.32 -5.51 -9.33
N VAL A 131 -5.95 -5.27 -8.07
CA VAL A 131 -6.88 -5.13 -6.94
C VAL A 131 -6.78 -3.72 -6.39
N LYS A 132 -7.87 -2.96 -6.49
CA LYS A 132 -7.94 -1.59 -5.95
C LYS A 132 -8.15 -1.63 -4.44
N LEU A 133 -7.25 -0.99 -3.71
CA LEU A 133 -7.28 -0.91 -2.24
C LEU A 133 -6.93 0.51 -1.78
N GLY A 134 -7.41 0.90 -0.61
CA GLY A 134 -6.92 2.13 0.02
C GLY A 134 -5.47 1.96 0.49
N TRP A 135 -4.68 3.03 0.43
CA TRP A 135 -3.26 3.03 0.77
C TRP A 135 -2.94 2.33 2.10
N SER A 136 -3.59 2.75 3.19
CA SER A 136 -3.35 2.21 4.53
C SER A 136 -3.69 0.72 4.68
N GLY A 137 -4.41 0.12 3.72
CA GLY A 137 -4.78 -1.29 3.73
C GLY A 137 -3.85 -2.21 2.94
N LEU A 138 -2.92 -1.67 2.13
CA LEU A 138 -2.11 -2.46 1.19
C LEU A 138 -1.23 -3.50 1.89
N ILE A 139 -0.49 -3.11 2.92
CA ILE A 139 0.42 -4.02 3.66
C ILE A 139 -0.36 -5.13 4.37
N GLU A 140 -1.52 -4.79 4.95
CA GLU A 140 -2.36 -5.78 5.60
C GLU A 140 -2.95 -6.77 4.59
N ALA A 141 -3.46 -6.28 3.46
CA ALA A 141 -3.99 -7.14 2.38
C ALA A 141 -2.92 -8.08 1.81
N LEU A 142 -1.67 -7.60 1.67
CA LEU A 142 -0.53 -8.42 1.26
C LEU A 142 -0.28 -9.55 2.29
N ASN A 143 -0.17 -9.22 3.57
CA ASN A 143 0.10 -10.18 4.63
C ASN A 143 -1.05 -11.18 4.85
N GLN A 144 -2.29 -10.80 4.51
CA GLN A 144 -3.47 -11.69 4.54
C GLN A 144 -3.61 -12.55 3.26
N GLY A 145 -2.75 -12.39 2.26
CA GLY A 145 -2.80 -13.13 1.00
C GLY A 145 -3.95 -12.73 0.08
N GLN A 146 -4.51 -11.53 0.24
CA GLN A 146 -5.52 -10.97 -0.66
C GLN A 146 -4.88 -10.49 -1.96
N ILE A 147 -3.63 -10.08 -1.90
CA ILE A 147 -2.75 -9.71 -3.02
C ILE A 147 -1.40 -10.39 -2.85
N ASP A 148 -0.62 -10.49 -3.93
CA ASP A 148 0.67 -11.16 -3.93
C ASP A 148 1.83 -10.16 -3.92
N MET A 149 1.61 -8.95 -4.42
CA MET A 149 2.57 -7.84 -4.34
C MET A 149 1.87 -6.49 -4.29
N ILE A 150 2.60 -5.48 -3.82
CA ILE A 150 2.20 -4.07 -3.84
C ILE A 150 3.06 -3.35 -4.88
N ILE A 151 2.43 -2.69 -5.86
CA ILE A 151 3.10 -1.78 -6.80
C ILE A 151 2.27 -0.50 -6.82
N ALA A 152 2.64 0.47 -5.99
CA ALA A 152 1.81 1.64 -5.68
C ALA A 152 2.66 2.89 -5.35
N GLY A 153 3.83 3.05 -5.99
CA GLY A 153 4.74 4.13 -5.64
C GLY A 153 5.33 4.01 -4.22
N MET A 154 5.35 2.81 -3.64
CA MET A 154 5.71 2.60 -2.24
C MET A 154 7.22 2.59 -2.03
N GLY A 155 7.73 3.51 -1.17
CA GLY A 155 9.12 3.50 -0.71
C GLY A 155 9.37 2.46 0.38
N ASP A 156 10.59 1.91 0.41
CA ASP A 156 11.05 0.86 1.30
C ASP A 156 11.58 1.41 2.65
N THR A 157 10.74 2.12 3.39
CA THR A 157 11.13 2.68 4.69
C THR A 157 11.50 1.59 5.70
N GLU A 158 12.35 1.95 6.70
CA GLU A 158 12.76 1.03 7.76
C GLU A 158 11.57 0.42 8.51
N GLU A 159 10.53 1.21 8.76
CA GLU A 159 9.31 0.75 9.41
C GLU A 159 8.60 -0.32 8.56
N ARG A 160 8.43 -0.09 7.25
CA ARG A 160 7.77 -1.04 6.36
C ARG A 160 8.58 -2.30 6.16
N ARG A 161 9.92 -2.20 6.15
CA ARG A 161 10.81 -3.36 6.09
C ARG A 161 10.65 -4.31 7.28
N GLN A 162 10.11 -3.87 8.40
CA GLN A 162 9.77 -4.76 9.52
C GLN A 162 8.60 -5.68 9.17
N ALA A 163 7.63 -5.21 8.40
CA ALA A 163 6.40 -5.93 8.07
C ALA A 163 6.48 -6.74 6.76
N ILE A 164 7.17 -6.23 5.73
CA ILE A 164 7.24 -6.80 4.38
C ILE A 164 8.66 -6.72 3.82
N ASN A 165 8.93 -7.45 2.72
CA ASN A 165 10.14 -7.33 1.92
C ASN A 165 9.92 -6.36 0.75
N PHE A 166 11.02 -5.84 0.20
CA PHE A 166 11.00 -4.93 -0.94
C PHE A 166 11.98 -5.38 -2.01
N SER A 167 11.60 -5.18 -3.27
CA SER A 167 12.50 -5.30 -4.41
C SER A 167 13.51 -4.16 -4.45
N GLN A 168 14.44 -4.22 -5.39
CA GLN A 168 15.16 -3.03 -5.84
C GLN A 168 14.19 -1.95 -6.36
N PRO A 169 14.58 -0.66 -6.34
CA PRO A 169 13.73 0.41 -6.82
C PRO A 169 13.44 0.28 -8.32
N TYR A 170 12.16 0.41 -8.71
CA TYR A 170 11.77 0.50 -10.12
C TYR A 170 11.67 1.94 -10.62
N LYS A 171 11.61 2.91 -9.70
CA LYS A 171 11.53 4.34 -9.99
C LYS A 171 12.24 5.14 -8.89
N ALA A 172 13.08 6.11 -9.25
CA ALA A 172 13.62 7.08 -8.31
C ALA A 172 12.51 7.95 -7.71
N THR A 173 12.76 8.54 -6.55
CA THR A 173 11.78 9.39 -5.86
C THR A 173 12.48 10.60 -5.27
N GLU A 174 11.92 11.78 -5.55
CA GLU A 174 12.29 13.04 -4.94
C GLU A 174 11.01 13.76 -4.49
N TYR A 175 11.01 14.32 -3.28
CA TYR A 175 9.88 15.10 -2.77
C TYR A 175 10.18 16.59 -2.79
N GLY A 176 9.12 17.37 -3.04
CA GLY A 176 9.17 18.81 -3.02
C GLY A 176 7.85 19.37 -2.51
N LEU A 177 7.74 20.69 -2.57
CA LEU A 177 6.56 21.42 -2.14
C LEU A 177 5.82 22.00 -3.35
N MET A 178 4.49 21.95 -3.28
CA MET A 178 3.61 22.60 -4.25
C MET A 178 2.68 23.57 -3.52
N VAL A 179 2.50 24.76 -4.07
CA VAL A 179 1.73 25.88 -3.51
C VAL A 179 0.79 26.47 -4.56
N ASN A 180 -0.16 27.29 -4.14
CA ASN A 180 -0.83 28.19 -5.08
C ASN A 180 0.15 29.26 -5.58
N GLY A 181 0.09 29.64 -6.86
CA GLY A 181 1.01 30.60 -7.45
C GLY A 181 0.91 32.01 -6.85
N ASP A 182 -0.20 32.36 -6.19
CA ASP A 182 -0.40 33.59 -5.44
C ASP A 182 -0.04 33.48 -3.94
N SER A 183 0.48 32.31 -3.50
CA SER A 183 0.92 32.09 -2.12
C SER A 183 2.11 32.99 -1.75
N PRO A 184 2.21 33.46 -0.51
CA PRO A 184 3.41 34.17 -0.02
C PRO A 184 4.67 33.30 -0.09
N PHE A 185 4.51 31.97 -0.15
CA PHE A 185 5.60 30.99 -0.24
C PHE A 185 6.01 30.66 -1.70
N ALA A 186 5.35 31.25 -2.71
CA ALA A 186 5.56 30.88 -4.11
C ALA A 186 6.99 31.15 -4.65
N ASN A 187 7.80 31.93 -3.95
CA ASN A 187 9.18 32.23 -4.32
C ASN A 187 10.19 31.73 -3.28
N ALA A 188 9.77 30.88 -2.35
CA ALA A 188 10.67 30.24 -1.40
C ALA A 188 11.67 29.32 -2.14
N THR A 189 12.89 29.24 -1.63
CA THR A 189 13.98 28.40 -2.15
C THR A 189 14.59 27.50 -1.09
N THR A 190 14.16 27.66 0.16
CA THR A 190 14.63 26.87 1.30
C THR A 190 13.45 26.32 2.12
N LEU A 191 13.64 25.21 2.82
CA LEU A 191 12.63 24.68 3.74
C LEU A 191 12.34 25.66 4.88
N ALA A 192 13.33 26.41 5.34
CA ALA A 192 13.17 27.37 6.43
C ALA A 192 12.23 28.53 6.10
N GLU A 193 12.09 28.91 4.83
CA GLU A 193 11.15 29.96 4.38
C GLU A 193 9.67 29.54 4.50
N PHE A 194 9.39 28.23 4.70
CA PHE A 194 8.05 27.72 5.01
C PHE A 194 7.72 27.73 6.52
N SER A 195 8.54 28.39 7.34
CA SER A 195 8.23 28.56 8.77
C SER A 195 6.87 29.23 8.97
N GLY A 196 5.98 28.60 9.74
CA GLY A 196 4.60 29.04 9.96
C GLY A 196 3.61 28.67 8.85
N ALA A 197 4.06 28.12 7.72
CA ALA A 197 3.17 27.62 6.67
C ALA A 197 2.36 26.42 7.17
N SER A 198 1.10 26.37 6.76
CA SER A 198 0.22 25.21 6.99
C SER A 198 0.46 24.18 5.89
N VAL A 199 1.12 23.08 6.22
CA VAL A 199 1.52 22.05 5.24
C VAL A 199 0.86 20.72 5.59
N LEU A 200 0.42 19.97 4.58
CA LEU A 200 -0.15 18.63 4.76
C LEU A 200 0.38 17.62 3.73
N GLY A 201 0.36 16.34 4.12
CA GLY A 201 0.74 15.21 3.31
C GLY A 201 -0.38 14.17 3.19
N GLN A 202 -0.07 13.05 2.55
CA GLN A 202 -0.93 11.87 2.55
C GLN A 202 -0.61 11.01 3.78
N LYS A 203 -1.66 10.58 4.47
CA LYS A 203 -1.60 9.75 5.67
C LYS A 203 -0.81 8.45 5.43
N ASP A 204 -0.04 8.03 6.42
CA ASP A 204 0.78 6.82 6.42
C ASP A 204 1.81 6.77 5.28
N THR A 205 2.26 7.96 4.80
CA THR A 205 3.30 8.08 3.78
C THR A 205 4.45 8.97 4.22
N MET A 206 5.56 8.89 3.49
CA MET A 206 6.68 9.83 3.66
C MET A 206 6.34 11.26 3.23
N LEU A 207 5.31 11.47 2.39
CA LEU A 207 4.82 12.80 2.06
C LEU A 207 4.31 13.58 3.28
N ASP A 208 3.85 12.87 4.31
CA ASP A 208 3.46 13.44 5.58
C ASP A 208 4.65 13.57 6.53
N THR A 209 5.43 12.50 6.67
CA THR A 209 6.54 12.44 7.63
C THR A 209 7.61 13.51 7.38
N VAL A 210 7.95 13.80 6.12
CA VAL A 210 9.02 14.76 5.79
C VAL A 210 8.65 16.21 6.13
N ILE A 211 7.36 16.51 6.35
CA ILE A 211 6.89 17.85 6.72
C ILE A 211 7.59 18.34 7.99
N ASP A 212 7.88 17.43 8.94
CA ASP A 212 8.55 17.76 10.19
C ASP A 212 10.01 18.23 10.01
N GLN A 213 10.58 18.09 8.81
CA GLN A 213 11.88 18.68 8.46
C GLN A 213 11.81 20.18 8.20
N ILE A 214 10.63 20.76 8.02
CA ILE A 214 10.43 22.20 7.81
C ILE A 214 10.45 22.91 9.18
N PRO A 215 11.42 23.79 9.44
CA PRO A 215 11.52 24.48 10.74
C PRO A 215 10.29 25.34 11.05
N GLY A 216 9.60 25.08 12.16
CA GLY A 216 8.47 25.91 12.59
C GLY A 216 7.21 25.81 11.75
N VAL A 217 7.07 24.76 10.95
CA VAL A 217 5.89 24.47 10.15
C VAL A 217 4.64 24.28 11.03
N ASN A 218 3.46 24.64 10.52
CA ASN A 218 2.18 24.19 11.04
C ASN A 218 1.77 22.93 10.30
N HIS A 219 2.21 21.76 10.81
CA HIS A 219 1.89 20.47 10.22
C HIS A 219 0.40 20.15 10.43
N LEU A 220 -0.37 20.15 9.36
CA LEU A 220 -1.80 19.87 9.38
C LEU A 220 -2.07 18.36 9.42
N PRO A 221 -3.26 17.92 9.93
CA PRO A 221 -3.65 16.53 9.85
C PRO A 221 -3.65 16.02 8.41
N ALA A 222 -2.97 14.89 8.19
CA ALA A 222 -2.85 14.25 6.89
C ALA A 222 -4.20 13.81 6.31
N VAL A 223 -4.27 13.70 4.98
CA VAL A 223 -5.45 13.25 4.24
C VAL A 223 -5.23 11.84 3.64
N ASP A 224 -6.33 11.15 3.32
CA ASP A 224 -6.26 9.74 2.94
C ASP A 224 -5.73 9.49 1.52
N SER A 225 -5.73 10.50 0.63
CA SER A 225 -5.32 10.32 -0.77
C SER A 225 -4.74 11.59 -1.38
N ILE A 226 -3.96 11.43 -2.45
CA ILE A 226 -3.40 12.55 -3.24
C ILE A 226 -4.48 13.46 -3.82
N PRO A 227 -5.59 12.98 -4.41
CA PRO A 227 -6.67 13.86 -4.83
C PRO A 227 -7.23 14.76 -3.71
N ASN A 228 -7.36 14.22 -2.49
CA ASN A 228 -7.77 15.02 -1.34
C ASN A 228 -6.74 16.08 -0.95
N GLN A 229 -5.45 15.74 -1.06
CA GLN A 229 -4.34 16.68 -0.81
C GLN A 229 -4.37 17.84 -1.80
N ILE A 230 -4.53 17.55 -3.10
CA ILE A 230 -4.67 18.56 -4.18
C ILE A 230 -5.89 19.43 -3.95
N ALA A 231 -7.05 18.84 -3.64
CA ALA A 231 -8.28 19.58 -3.35
C ALA A 231 -8.14 20.55 -2.16
N ARG A 232 -7.37 20.17 -1.12
CA ARG A 232 -7.09 21.05 0.03
C ARG A 232 -6.25 22.27 -0.37
N LEU A 233 -5.26 22.07 -1.26
CA LEU A 233 -4.46 23.17 -1.80
C LEU A 233 -5.29 24.09 -2.71
N GLU A 234 -6.12 23.54 -3.59
CA GLU A 234 -7.04 24.28 -4.46
C GLU A 234 -8.02 25.16 -3.67
N GLN A 235 -8.58 24.59 -2.59
CA GLN A 235 -9.49 25.28 -1.67
C GLN A 235 -8.77 26.29 -0.76
N LYS A 236 -7.45 26.41 -0.84
CA LYS A 236 -6.61 27.26 0.02
C LYS A 236 -6.82 27.00 1.52
N THR A 237 -7.07 25.72 1.89
CA THR A 237 -7.20 25.27 3.28
C THR A 237 -5.86 24.80 3.86
N CYS A 238 -4.81 24.85 3.06
CA CYS A 238 -3.39 24.75 3.43
C CYS A 238 -2.58 25.69 2.54
N ASP A 239 -1.37 26.02 2.96
CA ASP A 239 -0.45 26.88 2.21
C ASP A 239 0.39 26.09 1.22
N ALA A 240 0.76 24.86 1.57
CA ALA A 240 1.53 23.95 0.74
C ALA A 240 1.14 22.48 0.95
N ILE A 241 1.49 21.66 -0.04
CA ILE A 241 1.43 20.20 0.04
C ILE A 241 2.79 19.60 -0.36
N VAL A 242 3.16 18.48 0.27
CA VAL A 242 4.33 17.71 -0.17
C VAL A 242 3.93 16.81 -1.32
N VAL A 243 4.71 16.80 -2.38
CA VAL A 243 4.44 16.04 -3.60
C VAL A 243 5.69 15.29 -4.06
N ASN A 244 5.47 14.20 -4.81
CA ASN A 244 6.53 13.58 -5.58
C ASN A 244 6.81 14.44 -6.81
N MET A 245 8.07 14.87 -6.98
CA MET A 245 8.48 15.83 -8.03
C MET A 245 8.22 15.30 -9.44
N GLU A 246 8.35 14.00 -9.66
CA GLU A 246 8.11 13.37 -10.97
C GLU A 246 6.65 13.42 -11.42
N ASN A 247 5.71 13.59 -10.46
CA ASN A 247 4.27 13.65 -10.74
C ASN A 247 3.79 15.09 -10.99
N THR A 248 4.60 16.09 -10.68
CA THR A 248 4.20 17.51 -10.75
C THR A 248 3.78 17.99 -12.14
N PRO A 249 4.35 17.50 -13.28
CA PRO A 249 3.86 17.91 -14.60
C PRO A 249 2.37 17.64 -14.80
N GLY A 250 1.85 16.50 -14.33
CA GLY A 250 0.44 16.17 -14.39
C GLY A 250 -0.42 17.06 -13.51
N TYR A 251 0.02 17.32 -12.28
CA TYR A 251 -0.69 18.21 -11.37
C TYR A 251 -0.80 19.64 -11.90
N LEU A 252 0.28 20.16 -12.50
CA LEU A 252 0.28 21.49 -13.11
C LEU A 252 -0.57 21.56 -14.39
N ALA A 253 -0.66 20.47 -15.15
CA ALA A 253 -1.51 20.42 -16.34
C ALA A 253 -3.00 20.56 -15.99
N THR A 254 -3.43 19.97 -14.86
CA THR A 254 -4.82 20.05 -14.36
C THR A 254 -5.07 21.26 -13.49
N ASN A 255 -4.04 21.80 -12.85
CA ASN A 255 -4.11 22.93 -11.92
C ASN A 255 -3.07 24.01 -12.29
N PRO A 256 -3.28 24.78 -13.38
CA PRO A 256 -2.28 25.72 -13.91
C PRO A 256 -1.99 26.91 -12.99
N THR A 257 -2.76 27.10 -11.94
CA THR A 257 -2.53 28.13 -10.90
C THR A 257 -1.55 27.68 -9.83
N PHE A 258 -1.20 26.39 -9.79
CA PHE A 258 -0.23 25.86 -8.83
C PHE A 258 1.19 26.15 -9.28
N LYS A 259 2.10 26.16 -8.32
CA LYS A 259 3.52 26.30 -8.53
C LYS A 259 4.29 25.27 -7.71
N VAL A 260 5.22 24.58 -8.37
CA VAL A 260 6.20 23.73 -7.71
C VAL A 260 7.34 24.60 -7.20
N ILE A 261 7.79 24.34 -6.00
CA ILE A 261 8.88 25.06 -5.37
C ILE A 261 10.20 24.39 -5.73
N GLU A 262 11.08 25.15 -6.36
CA GLU A 262 12.44 24.73 -6.66
C GLU A 262 13.34 25.06 -5.46
N LEU A 263 13.59 24.05 -4.63
CA LEU A 263 14.49 24.18 -3.50
C LEU A 263 15.94 24.25 -3.96
N ALA A 264 16.74 25.07 -3.30
CA ALA A 264 18.17 25.20 -3.56
C ALA A 264 18.91 23.87 -3.31
N GLU A 265 20.10 23.75 -3.88
CA GLU A 265 20.95 22.57 -3.65
C GLU A 265 21.27 22.43 -2.15
N GLY A 266 21.02 21.24 -1.60
CA GLY A 266 21.18 20.96 -0.17
C GLY A 266 19.96 21.28 0.71
N GLU A 267 18.88 21.85 0.14
CA GLU A 267 17.63 22.17 0.84
C GLU A 267 16.50 21.13 0.58
N LYS A 268 16.85 19.99 -0.01
CA LYS A 268 15.90 18.92 -0.31
C LYS A 268 15.52 18.13 0.94
N PHE A 269 14.32 17.54 0.91
CA PHE A 269 13.90 16.58 1.94
C PHE A 269 14.80 15.34 1.97
N GLU A 270 15.15 14.90 3.18
CA GLU A 270 15.81 13.61 3.40
C GLU A 270 14.76 12.50 3.48
N LEU A 271 14.83 11.50 2.59
CA LEU A 271 13.77 10.48 2.47
C LEU A 271 14.07 9.18 3.24
N GLY A 272 15.35 8.87 3.46
CA GLY A 272 15.75 7.62 4.10
C GLY A 272 15.52 6.35 3.26
N PHE A 273 15.18 6.51 1.97
CA PHE A 273 15.02 5.43 0.98
C PHE A 273 15.33 5.95 -0.43
N ASN A 274 15.53 5.03 -1.40
CA ASN A 274 16.08 5.39 -2.71
C ASN A 274 15.04 5.48 -3.84
N GLY A 275 13.79 5.09 -3.60
CA GLY A 275 12.77 5.10 -4.65
C GLY A 275 11.57 4.21 -4.36
N SER A 276 10.69 4.09 -5.35
CA SER A 276 9.53 3.22 -5.29
C SER A 276 9.93 1.78 -5.58
N CYS A 277 9.51 0.86 -4.72
CA CYS A 277 9.83 -0.56 -4.78
C CYS A 277 8.56 -1.42 -4.79
N VAL A 278 8.69 -2.66 -5.25
CA VAL A 278 7.62 -3.67 -5.14
C VAL A 278 7.64 -4.25 -3.73
N GLY A 279 6.51 -4.21 -3.04
CA GLY A 279 6.34 -4.82 -1.72
C GLY A 279 5.88 -6.28 -1.83
N LEU A 280 6.52 -7.18 -1.06
CA LEU A 280 6.21 -8.62 -1.03
C LEU A 280 6.17 -9.13 0.42
N ARG A 281 5.45 -10.25 0.67
CA ARG A 281 5.46 -10.87 2.00
C ARG A 281 6.87 -11.31 2.39
N LYS A 282 7.15 -11.34 3.69
CA LYS A 282 8.43 -11.80 4.23
C LYS A 282 8.77 -13.25 3.83
N SER A 283 7.76 -14.09 3.63
CA SER A 283 7.90 -15.48 3.22
C SER A 283 8.26 -15.66 1.75
N ASP A 284 7.98 -14.68 0.90
CA ASP A 284 7.97 -14.83 -0.56
C ASP A 284 9.33 -14.48 -1.17
N THR A 285 10.40 -15.08 -0.64
CA THR A 285 11.80 -14.77 -1.04
C THR A 285 12.09 -15.18 -2.48
N GLU A 286 11.55 -16.32 -2.94
CA GLU A 286 11.72 -16.77 -4.33
C GLU A 286 11.01 -15.82 -5.31
N LEU A 287 9.79 -15.37 -4.98
CA LEU A 287 9.07 -14.39 -5.79
C LEU A 287 9.81 -13.04 -5.81
N LEU A 288 10.42 -12.63 -4.70
CA LEU A 288 11.26 -11.43 -4.63
C LEU A 288 12.45 -11.50 -5.60
N ASP A 289 13.13 -12.64 -5.64
CA ASP A 289 14.27 -12.85 -6.56
C ASP A 289 13.80 -12.80 -8.03
N GLN A 290 12.67 -13.41 -8.34
CA GLN A 290 12.06 -13.37 -9.67
C GLN A 290 11.61 -11.95 -10.06
N VAL A 291 11.03 -11.18 -9.15
CA VAL A 291 10.66 -9.77 -9.36
C VAL A 291 11.89 -8.92 -9.62
N ASN A 292 12.97 -9.08 -8.85
CA ASN A 292 14.21 -8.36 -9.08
C ASN A 292 14.82 -8.71 -10.46
N ALA A 293 14.83 -9.99 -10.83
CA ALA A 293 15.30 -10.42 -12.16
C ALA A 293 14.45 -9.81 -13.28
N ALA A 294 13.13 -9.71 -13.12
CA ALA A 294 12.25 -9.04 -14.09
C ALA A 294 12.58 -7.54 -14.19
N LEU A 295 12.79 -6.87 -13.06
CA LEU A 295 13.16 -5.45 -13.04
C LEU A 295 14.52 -5.18 -13.65
N ASP A 296 15.50 -6.10 -13.57
CA ASP A 296 16.82 -5.99 -14.20
C ASP A 296 16.74 -5.97 -15.73
N LEU A 297 15.67 -6.50 -16.32
CA LEU A 297 15.43 -6.45 -17.78
C LEU A 297 14.96 -5.09 -18.27
N LEU A 298 14.51 -4.20 -17.38
CA LEU A 298 14.14 -2.82 -17.71
C LEU A 298 15.34 -1.90 -17.54
N SER A 299 15.84 -1.34 -18.63
CA SER A 299 16.85 -0.30 -18.56
C SER A 299 16.29 1.00 -17.93
N GLU A 300 17.16 1.92 -17.53
CA GLU A 300 16.75 3.24 -17.07
C GLU A 300 15.94 4.00 -18.13
N ALA A 301 16.31 3.83 -19.42
CA ALA A 301 15.60 4.44 -20.54
C ALA A 301 14.18 3.86 -20.69
N ASP A 302 14.00 2.53 -20.56
CA ASP A 302 12.68 1.90 -20.62
C ASP A 302 11.78 2.39 -19.48
N ARG A 303 12.30 2.50 -18.27
CA ARG A 303 11.57 3.03 -17.12
C ARG A 303 11.17 4.50 -17.32
N ALA A 304 12.05 5.32 -17.91
CA ALA A 304 11.76 6.71 -18.23
C ALA A 304 10.69 6.83 -19.33
N GLU A 305 10.71 5.96 -20.35
CA GLU A 305 9.68 5.91 -21.40
C GLU A 305 8.31 5.50 -20.84
N ILE A 306 8.27 4.48 -19.97
CA ILE A 306 7.05 4.05 -19.28
C ILE A 306 6.43 5.22 -18.49
N LEU A 307 7.24 5.95 -17.72
CA LEU A 307 6.77 7.08 -16.93
C LEU A 307 6.32 8.25 -17.82
N ALA A 308 7.05 8.56 -18.89
CA ALA A 308 6.68 9.59 -19.85
C ALA A 308 5.34 9.27 -20.51
N GLY A 309 5.14 8.05 -20.98
CA GLY A 309 3.88 7.59 -21.53
C GLY A 309 2.71 7.65 -20.55
N ALA A 310 2.95 7.34 -19.28
CA ALA A 310 1.94 7.50 -18.23
C ALA A 310 1.58 8.98 -18.01
N ASN A 311 2.57 9.88 -18.00
CA ASN A 311 2.35 11.32 -17.90
C ASN A 311 1.50 11.88 -19.06
N GLU A 312 1.65 11.36 -20.28
CA GLU A 312 0.87 11.78 -21.44
C GLU A 312 -0.59 11.32 -21.37
N ARG A 313 -0.84 10.12 -20.83
CA ARG A 313 -2.16 9.48 -20.80
C ARG A 313 -2.99 9.81 -19.57
N GLN A 314 -2.38 10.31 -18.47
CA GLN A 314 -3.11 10.56 -17.23
C GLN A 314 -4.32 11.48 -17.41
N PRO A 315 -5.37 11.35 -16.58
CA PRO A 315 -6.56 12.20 -16.63
C PRO A 315 -6.18 13.69 -16.51
N LYS A 316 -6.84 14.54 -17.30
CA LYS A 316 -6.64 16.01 -17.34
C LYS A 316 -7.79 16.72 -16.66
#